data_3159c89291641a4a3b225b241702cb2c
#
_entry.id   3159c89291641a4a3b225b241702cb2c
#
_cell.length_a   1.000
_cell.length_b   1.000
_cell.length_c   1.000
_cell.angle_alpha   90.00
_cell.angle_beta   90.00
_cell.angle_gamma   90.00
#
_symmetry.space_group_name_H-M   'P 1'
#
loop_
_entity.id
_entity.type
_entity.pdbx_description
1 polymer ?
#
loop_
_entity_poly.entity_id
_entity_poly.type
_entity_poly.pdbx_seq_one_letter_code
_entity_poly.pdbx_strand_id
1 'polypeptide(L)'
;KPSFVAEKTDAENKVEQEEPVKLKSIVIDLTPKESKEPHTDYTEYIGKEFEYENRKYKIDSINEGTVSAQDMTMLETYRYPIFRVLDTETVLGIIREQPSEKEKTLSDYTLSSDDYSDLGGEKSRFRHNVEAIKTLKAIESENRNATPDEQKVLAKYVGWGGLSAAFNADNKSWADEYNEVSELLTSEEYANARESTMTAFYTSPEIIGAVYDGLKSIGFDGGNILDPSAGTGNFFGAMPSEMREKSKLYGVELDSVSARIAQQLYQSANITEGAYEKRVLNDNFYDAAISNVPFGQFKVHDK
;
A
#
# COMPACT_ATOMS: atom_id res chain seq x y z
N LYS A 1 -46.51 54.51 34.14
CA LYS A 1 -45.03 54.36 34.02
C LYS A 1 -44.50 54.17 35.40
N PRO A 2 -44.04 53.02 35.81
CA PRO A 2 -43.20 52.89 36.96
C PRO A 2 -41.78 52.50 36.55
N SER A 3 -40.85 53.24 37.10
CA SER A 3 -39.42 53.00 37.21
C SER A 3 -39.12 51.90 38.23
N PHE A 4 -38.36 50.91 37.85
CA PHE A 4 -37.75 49.94 38.78
C PHE A 4 -36.29 50.26 38.97
N VAL A 5 -35.92 50.53 40.22
CA VAL A 5 -34.56 50.67 40.73
C VAL A 5 -34.03 49.29 41.05
N ALA A 6 -32.90 48.91 40.47
CA ALA A 6 -32.21 47.70 40.83
C ALA A 6 -31.15 47.96 41.91
N GLU A 7 -31.29 47.27 42.99
CA GLU A 7 -30.28 47.22 44.08
C GLU A 7 -29.00 46.49 43.63
N LYS A 8 -27.89 47.11 43.96
CA LYS A 8 -26.57 46.47 43.87
C LYS A 8 -26.35 45.63 45.13
N THR A 9 -26.08 44.37 44.92
CA THR A 9 -25.42 43.53 45.97
C THR A 9 -24.01 43.25 45.54
N ASP A 10 -23.07 43.81 46.32
CA ASP A 10 -21.63 43.53 46.26
C ASP A 10 -21.40 42.09 46.76
N ALA A 11 -20.94 41.21 45.91
CA ALA A 11 -20.33 39.95 46.28
C ALA A 11 -18.89 39.97 45.78
N GLU A 12 -17.97 40.22 46.71
CA GLU A 12 -16.54 40.11 46.51
C GLU A 12 -16.18 38.65 46.17
N ASN A 13 -15.87 38.36 44.92
CA ASN A 13 -15.21 37.15 44.55
C ASN A 13 -13.70 37.38 44.53
N LYS A 14 -13.04 36.86 45.56
CA LYS A 14 -11.59 36.71 45.59
C LYS A 14 -11.20 35.73 44.44
N VAL A 15 -10.65 36.25 43.38
CA VAL A 15 -9.92 35.50 42.41
C VAL A 15 -8.52 35.29 42.98
N GLU A 16 -8.22 34.08 43.44
CA GLU A 16 -6.85 33.63 43.66
C GLU A 16 -6.11 33.67 42.33
N GLN A 17 -5.11 34.54 42.27
CA GLN A 17 -4.17 34.57 41.16
C GLN A 17 -3.25 33.35 41.28
N GLU A 18 -3.51 32.32 40.47
CA GLU A 18 -2.51 31.27 40.26
C GLU A 18 -1.30 31.88 39.54
N GLU A 19 -0.13 31.71 40.15
CA GLU A 19 1.14 32.11 39.52
C GLU A 19 1.32 31.33 38.20
N PRO A 20 1.84 31.96 37.13
CA PRO A 20 2.09 31.28 35.86
C PRO A 20 3.13 30.20 36.08
N VAL A 21 2.75 28.96 35.79
CA VAL A 21 3.64 27.80 35.71
C VAL A 21 4.78 28.14 34.74
N LYS A 22 5.98 28.31 35.24
CA LYS A 22 7.19 28.45 34.42
C LYS A 22 7.41 27.12 33.70
N LEU A 23 6.96 27.05 32.46
CA LEU A 23 7.38 26.01 31.51
C LEU A 23 8.90 26.10 31.38
N LYS A 24 9.62 25.14 31.99
CA LYS A 24 11.03 24.93 31.66
C LYS A 24 11.10 24.56 30.20
N SER A 25 11.69 25.44 29.39
CA SER A 25 12.01 25.11 28.02
C SER A 25 12.92 23.88 28.04
N ILE A 26 12.39 22.75 27.55
CA ILE A 26 13.20 21.58 27.23
C ILE A 26 13.93 21.96 25.97
N VAL A 27 15.20 22.29 26.08
CA VAL A 27 16.08 22.39 24.90
C VAL A 27 16.32 20.95 24.43
N ILE A 28 15.60 20.54 23.43
CA ILE A 28 15.91 19.30 22.72
C ILE A 28 17.13 19.61 21.88
N ASP A 29 18.26 19.05 22.27
CA ASP A 29 19.48 19.10 21.47
C ASP A 29 19.29 18.21 20.24
N LEU A 30 18.97 18.82 19.11
CA LEU A 30 18.78 18.18 17.82
C LEU A 30 20.10 17.97 17.05
N THR A 31 21.25 18.13 17.71
CA THR A 31 22.50 17.74 17.06
C THR A 31 22.52 16.23 16.83
N PRO A 32 22.69 15.76 15.57
CA PRO A 32 22.82 14.33 15.31
C PRO A 32 24.06 13.82 16.08
N LYS A 33 23.85 13.06 17.13
CA LYS A 33 24.93 12.25 17.67
C LYS A 33 25.18 11.15 16.65
N GLU A 34 26.28 11.24 15.93
CA GLU A 34 26.83 10.11 15.17
C GLU A 34 27.12 8.97 16.18
N SER A 35 26.13 8.14 16.43
CA SER A 35 26.32 6.84 17.06
C SER A 35 26.78 5.90 15.96
N LYS A 36 28.07 5.59 15.92
CA LYS A 36 28.65 4.49 15.13
C LYS A 36 28.33 3.14 15.79
N GLU A 37 27.07 2.88 16.06
CA GLU A 37 26.64 1.50 16.32
C GLU A 37 26.10 0.92 15.01
N PRO A 38 26.40 -0.35 14.69
CA PRO A 38 25.90 -0.95 13.47
C PRO A 38 24.38 -0.94 13.53
N HIS A 39 23.74 -0.18 12.64
CA HIS A 39 22.29 -0.21 12.49
C HIS A 39 21.87 -1.65 12.16
N THR A 40 21.09 -2.26 13.03
CA THR A 40 20.53 -3.57 12.76
C THR A 40 19.50 -3.42 11.64
N ASP A 41 19.72 -4.13 10.54
CA ASP A 41 18.77 -4.17 9.41
C ASP A 41 17.58 -5.05 9.78
N TYR A 42 16.43 -4.42 10.05
CA TYR A 42 15.19 -5.11 10.40
C TYR A 42 14.26 -5.32 9.19
N THR A 43 14.68 -4.99 7.97
CA THR A 43 13.81 -5.03 6.78
C THR A 43 13.30 -6.42 6.46
N GLU A 44 14.00 -7.48 6.86
CA GLU A 44 13.54 -8.86 6.70
C GLU A 44 12.26 -9.19 7.49
N TYR A 45 11.88 -8.35 8.45
CA TYR A 45 10.69 -8.54 9.29
C TYR A 45 9.48 -7.79 8.77
N ILE A 46 9.64 -6.82 7.86
CA ILE A 46 8.52 -6.06 7.31
C ILE A 46 7.61 -7.00 6.50
N GLY A 47 6.31 -6.92 6.75
CA GLY A 47 5.32 -7.80 6.14
C GLY A 47 5.11 -9.13 6.86
N LYS A 48 5.98 -9.52 7.83
CA LYS A 48 5.75 -10.73 8.62
C LYS A 48 4.55 -10.57 9.54
N GLU A 49 3.82 -11.65 9.69
CA GLU A 49 2.67 -11.74 10.59
C GLU A 49 3.08 -12.38 11.91
N PHE A 50 2.44 -11.96 12.99
CA PHE A 50 2.63 -12.52 14.32
C PHE A 50 1.36 -12.40 15.16
N GLU A 51 1.24 -13.24 16.16
CA GLU A 51 0.15 -13.16 17.14
C GLU A 51 0.64 -12.54 18.45
N TYR A 52 -0.10 -11.53 18.93
CA TYR A 52 0.16 -10.88 20.20
C TYR A 52 -1.16 -10.54 20.89
N GLU A 53 -1.31 -10.87 22.18
CA GLU A 53 -2.52 -10.64 22.97
C GLU A 53 -3.82 -11.15 22.26
N ASN A 54 -3.77 -12.35 21.69
CA ASN A 54 -4.87 -13.00 20.94
C ASN A 54 -5.34 -12.23 19.69
N ARG A 55 -4.46 -11.45 19.08
CA ARG A 55 -4.73 -10.74 17.84
C ARG A 55 -3.61 -11.00 16.83
N LYS A 56 -3.96 -11.00 15.56
CA LYS A 56 -3.00 -11.10 14.45
C LYS A 56 -2.56 -9.73 14.01
N TYR A 57 -1.28 -9.57 13.85
CA TYR A 57 -0.65 -8.34 13.38
C TYR A 57 0.24 -8.64 12.18
N LYS A 58 0.39 -7.64 11.30
CA LYS A 58 1.35 -7.64 10.20
C LYS A 58 2.28 -6.44 10.38
N ILE A 59 3.59 -6.66 10.35
CA ILE A 59 4.57 -5.59 10.48
C ILE A 59 4.49 -4.68 9.26
N ASP A 60 4.22 -3.40 9.49
CA ASP A 60 4.21 -2.34 8.47
C ASP A 60 5.56 -1.62 8.42
N SER A 61 6.11 -1.28 9.57
CA SER A 61 7.45 -0.69 9.69
C SER A 61 8.10 -1.05 11.01
N ILE A 62 9.43 -1.02 11.04
CA ILE A 62 10.24 -1.39 12.20
C ILE A 62 11.50 -0.54 12.24
N ASN A 63 11.85 -0.04 13.44
CA ASN A 63 13.09 0.69 13.71
C ASN A 63 13.67 0.25 15.06
N GLU A 64 14.76 0.89 15.47
CA GLU A 64 15.34 0.65 16.80
C GLU A 64 14.34 1.06 17.89
N GLY A 65 13.76 0.06 18.55
CA GLY A 65 12.88 0.22 19.70
C GLY A 65 11.38 0.14 19.40
N THR A 66 10.92 0.36 18.16
CA THR A 66 9.48 0.31 17.87
C THR A 66 9.13 -0.41 16.57
N VAL A 67 8.02 -1.14 16.60
CA VAL A 67 7.37 -1.78 15.46
C VAL A 67 5.99 -1.16 15.30
N SER A 68 5.71 -0.63 14.11
CA SER A 68 4.34 -0.32 13.71
C SER A 68 3.75 -1.55 13.03
N ALA A 69 2.68 -2.09 13.59
CA ALA A 69 2.05 -3.30 13.06
C ALA A 69 0.56 -3.08 12.86
N GLN A 70 0.06 -3.51 11.71
CA GLN A 70 -1.36 -3.47 11.37
C GLN A 70 -2.10 -4.58 12.10
N ASP A 71 -3.18 -4.24 12.80
CA ASP A 71 -4.07 -5.22 13.46
C ASP A 71 -4.96 -5.90 12.42
N MET A 72 -4.61 -7.11 12.05
CA MET A 72 -5.32 -7.92 11.05
C MET A 72 -6.65 -8.45 11.57
N THR A 73 -6.80 -8.62 12.89
CA THR A 73 -8.04 -9.09 13.52
C THR A 73 -9.15 -8.04 13.46
N MET A 74 -8.77 -6.77 13.46
CA MET A 74 -9.70 -5.65 13.43
C MET A 74 -10.07 -5.21 12.00
N LEU A 75 -9.33 -5.63 10.98
CA LEU A 75 -9.63 -5.35 9.57
C LEU A 75 -11.01 -5.86 9.14
N GLU A 76 -11.43 -7.01 9.65
CA GLU A 76 -12.75 -7.58 9.38
C GLU A 76 -13.91 -6.77 10.01
N THR A 77 -13.61 -6.02 11.07
CA THR A 77 -14.62 -5.29 11.86
C THR A 77 -14.68 -3.81 11.48
N TYR A 78 -13.56 -3.21 11.14
CA TYR A 78 -13.44 -1.78 10.84
C TYR A 78 -12.96 -1.60 9.40
N ARG A 79 -13.61 -0.72 8.65
CA ARG A 79 -13.26 -0.37 7.27
C ARG A 79 -11.91 0.35 7.11
N TYR A 80 -11.15 0.52 8.19
CA TYR A 80 -9.88 1.25 8.22
C TYR A 80 -8.81 0.40 8.89
N PRO A 81 -7.57 0.36 8.36
CA PRO A 81 -6.46 -0.29 9.01
C PRO A 81 -6.16 0.38 10.37
N ILE A 82 -6.07 -0.43 11.40
CA ILE A 82 -5.66 0.02 12.74
C ILE A 82 -4.23 -0.43 12.95
N PHE A 83 -3.36 0.51 13.31
CA PHE A 83 -1.97 0.23 13.61
C PHE A 83 -1.73 0.29 15.11
N ARG A 84 -0.87 -0.59 15.59
CA ARG A 84 -0.37 -0.59 16.96
C ARG A 84 1.14 -0.44 16.94
N VAL A 85 1.66 0.41 17.80
CA VAL A 85 3.10 0.52 18.03
C VAL A 85 3.48 -0.40 19.17
N LEU A 86 4.42 -1.30 18.91
CA LEU A 86 4.92 -2.31 19.85
C LEU A 86 6.42 -2.17 20.01
N ASP A 87 6.95 -2.76 21.08
CA ASP A 87 8.39 -2.82 21.32
C ASP A 87 9.05 -3.83 20.36
N THR A 88 10.16 -3.44 19.74
CA THR A 88 10.87 -4.24 18.74
C THR A 88 11.34 -5.59 19.28
N GLU A 89 11.95 -5.63 20.46
CA GLU A 89 12.46 -6.88 21.03
C GLU A 89 11.34 -7.86 21.36
N THR A 90 10.21 -7.36 21.84
CA THR A 90 9.01 -8.16 22.08
C THR A 90 8.51 -8.82 20.80
N VAL A 91 8.37 -8.04 19.70
CA VAL A 91 7.88 -8.55 18.42
C VAL A 91 8.87 -9.54 17.80
N LEU A 92 10.18 -9.22 17.81
CA LEU A 92 11.21 -10.10 17.29
C LEU A 92 11.32 -11.42 18.08
N GLY A 93 11.13 -11.37 19.41
CA GLY A 93 11.07 -12.56 20.25
C GLY A 93 9.94 -13.50 19.80
N ILE A 94 8.73 -12.97 19.62
CA ILE A 94 7.58 -13.74 19.16
C ILE A 94 7.84 -14.35 17.77
N ILE A 95 8.37 -13.59 16.83
CA ILE A 95 8.61 -14.07 15.45
C ILE A 95 9.71 -15.16 15.43
N ARG A 96 10.74 -15.04 16.26
CA ARG A 96 11.82 -16.05 16.34
C ARG A 96 11.35 -17.37 16.95
N GLU A 97 10.34 -17.34 17.81
CA GLU A 97 9.74 -18.53 18.42
C GLU A 97 8.69 -19.21 17.52
N GLN A 98 8.22 -18.53 16.46
CA GLN A 98 7.32 -19.16 15.49
C GLN A 98 8.09 -20.24 14.71
N PRO A 99 7.48 -21.44 14.45
CA PRO A 99 8.11 -22.43 13.59
C PRO A 99 8.35 -21.78 12.22
N SER A 100 9.60 -21.81 11.74
CA SER A 100 9.95 -21.29 10.43
C SER A 100 9.02 -21.92 9.40
N GLU A 101 8.14 -21.12 8.78
CA GLU A 101 7.51 -21.56 7.55
C GLU A 101 8.64 -22.03 6.64
N LYS A 102 8.53 -23.27 6.11
CA LYS A 102 9.46 -23.77 5.10
C LYS A 102 9.70 -22.62 4.11
N GLU A 103 10.96 -22.27 3.87
CA GLU A 103 11.36 -21.27 2.90
C GLU A 103 10.55 -21.46 1.63
N LYS A 104 9.48 -20.69 1.49
CA LYS A 104 8.74 -20.59 0.23
C LYS A 104 9.74 -19.91 -0.71
N THR A 105 10.19 -20.61 -1.72
CA THR A 105 11.00 -20.01 -2.79
C THR A 105 10.13 -18.89 -3.41
N LEU A 106 10.41 -17.64 -3.01
CA LEU A 106 9.71 -16.49 -3.53
C LEU A 106 10.09 -16.29 -4.99
N SER A 107 9.13 -16.00 -5.84
CA SER A 107 9.33 -15.78 -7.27
C SER A 107 8.81 -14.39 -7.63
N ASP A 108 9.70 -13.57 -8.18
CA ASP A 108 9.32 -12.26 -8.71
C ASP A 108 9.23 -12.32 -10.23
N TYR A 109 8.13 -11.81 -10.75
CA TYR A 109 7.89 -11.73 -12.18
C TYR A 109 8.75 -10.64 -12.81
N THR A 110 9.29 -10.93 -13.99
CA THR A 110 9.97 -9.92 -14.82
C THR A 110 9.08 -9.59 -15.99
N LEU A 111 8.62 -8.34 -16.06
CA LEU A 111 7.83 -7.85 -17.19
C LEU A 111 8.66 -7.74 -18.45
N SER A 112 8.09 -8.19 -19.55
CA SER A 112 8.65 -8.09 -20.88
C SER A 112 7.75 -7.28 -21.82
N SER A 113 8.27 -6.87 -22.96
CA SER A 113 7.46 -6.23 -24.01
C SER A 113 6.33 -7.13 -24.51
N ASP A 114 6.49 -8.44 -24.42
CA ASP A 114 5.51 -9.42 -24.88
C ASP A 114 4.24 -9.43 -24.01
N ASP A 115 4.35 -9.07 -22.73
CA ASP A 115 3.21 -8.97 -21.81
C ASP A 115 2.22 -7.87 -22.23
N TYR A 116 2.69 -6.89 -23.02
CA TYR A 116 1.88 -5.77 -23.51
C TYR A 116 1.59 -5.80 -25.02
N SER A 117 2.29 -6.64 -25.78
CA SER A 117 2.23 -6.62 -27.24
C SER A 117 0.91 -7.15 -27.80
N ASP A 118 0.19 -7.99 -27.06
CA ASP A 118 -1.03 -8.69 -27.51
C ASP A 118 -2.21 -8.54 -26.53
N LEU A 119 -2.40 -7.35 -25.98
CA LEU A 119 -3.56 -7.07 -25.12
C LEU A 119 -4.87 -6.98 -25.90
N GLY A 120 -4.79 -6.75 -27.20
CA GLY A 120 -5.94 -6.68 -28.10
C GLY A 120 -6.90 -5.50 -27.81
N GLY A 121 -8.13 -5.61 -28.30
CA GLY A 121 -9.20 -4.62 -28.07
C GLY A 121 -9.84 -4.74 -26.69
N GLU A 122 -10.87 -3.92 -26.43
CA GLU A 122 -11.55 -3.84 -25.13
C GLU A 122 -12.04 -5.20 -24.62
N LYS A 123 -12.67 -6.00 -25.47
CA LYS A 123 -13.16 -7.34 -25.11
C LYS A 123 -12.01 -8.31 -24.75
N SER A 124 -10.85 -8.18 -25.40
CA SER A 124 -9.67 -8.98 -25.09
C SER A 124 -9.10 -8.59 -23.72
N ARG A 125 -8.92 -7.28 -23.47
CA ARG A 125 -8.48 -6.76 -22.18
C ARG A 125 -9.42 -7.16 -21.03
N PHE A 126 -10.73 -7.10 -21.27
CA PHE A 126 -11.72 -7.58 -20.32
C PHE A 126 -11.49 -9.06 -19.95
N ARG A 127 -11.30 -9.93 -20.95
CA ARG A 127 -11.06 -11.36 -20.72
C ARG A 127 -9.78 -11.61 -19.93
N HIS A 128 -8.70 -10.88 -20.25
CA HIS A 128 -7.44 -10.97 -19.50
C HIS A 128 -7.64 -10.59 -18.03
N ASN A 129 -8.38 -9.50 -17.76
CA ASN A 129 -8.69 -9.10 -16.39
C ASN A 129 -9.50 -10.16 -15.65
N VAL A 130 -10.53 -10.72 -16.28
CA VAL A 130 -11.38 -11.76 -15.68
C VAL A 130 -10.55 -13.01 -15.38
N GLU A 131 -9.71 -13.45 -16.29
CA GLU A 131 -8.84 -14.62 -16.12
C GLU A 131 -7.83 -14.40 -14.98
N ALA A 132 -7.20 -13.25 -14.93
CA ALA A 132 -6.30 -12.89 -13.87
C ALA A 132 -7.00 -12.88 -12.49
N ILE A 133 -8.20 -12.30 -12.38
CA ILE A 133 -8.96 -12.29 -11.14
C ILE A 133 -9.40 -13.69 -10.70
N LYS A 134 -9.84 -14.52 -11.64
CA LYS A 134 -10.18 -15.93 -11.35
C LYS A 134 -8.96 -16.70 -10.83
N THR A 135 -7.80 -16.50 -11.45
CA THR A 135 -6.53 -17.09 -11.04
C THR A 135 -6.12 -16.60 -9.65
N LEU A 136 -6.20 -15.30 -9.40
CA LEU A 136 -5.93 -14.72 -8.09
C LEU A 136 -6.80 -15.36 -6.99
N LYS A 137 -8.12 -15.41 -7.21
CA LYS A 137 -9.05 -16.00 -6.24
C LYS A 137 -8.82 -17.50 -5.99
N ALA A 138 -8.37 -18.22 -7.01
CA ALA A 138 -7.98 -19.63 -6.85
C ALA A 138 -6.73 -19.78 -5.97
N ILE A 139 -5.68 -18.97 -6.23
CA ILE A 139 -4.45 -18.94 -5.43
C ILE A 139 -4.76 -18.62 -3.96
N GLU A 140 -5.58 -17.58 -3.74
CA GLU A 140 -5.99 -17.15 -2.40
C GLU A 140 -6.79 -18.22 -1.64
N SER A 141 -7.71 -18.92 -2.33
CA SER A 141 -8.50 -20.01 -1.74
C SER A 141 -7.63 -21.19 -1.29
N GLU A 142 -6.48 -21.39 -1.92
CA GLU A 142 -5.50 -22.42 -1.59
C GLU A 142 -4.43 -21.92 -0.59
N ASN A 143 -4.49 -20.66 -0.18
CA ASN A 143 -3.53 -19.99 0.73
C ASN A 143 -2.07 -20.26 0.36
N ARG A 144 -1.72 -19.98 -0.89
CA ARG A 144 -0.37 -20.18 -1.44
C ARG A 144 0.06 -18.99 -2.31
N ASN A 145 1.31 -18.99 -2.69
CA ASN A 145 1.83 -18.06 -3.70
C ASN A 145 1.54 -18.55 -5.12
N ALA A 146 1.50 -17.60 -6.05
CA ALA A 146 1.40 -17.88 -7.47
C ALA A 146 2.63 -18.64 -7.97
N THR A 147 2.40 -19.62 -8.83
CA THR A 147 3.45 -20.26 -9.63
C THR A 147 3.90 -19.35 -10.77
N PRO A 148 5.09 -19.58 -11.39
CA PRO A 148 5.54 -18.78 -12.53
C PRO A 148 4.56 -18.75 -13.70
N ASP A 149 3.79 -19.83 -13.94
CA ASP A 149 2.81 -19.85 -15.01
C ASP A 149 1.54 -19.05 -14.65
N GLU A 150 1.12 -19.07 -13.40
CA GLU A 150 0.04 -18.23 -12.91
C GLU A 150 0.45 -16.74 -12.90
N GLN A 151 1.70 -16.41 -12.58
CA GLN A 151 2.23 -15.06 -12.69
C GLN A 151 2.13 -14.51 -14.12
N LYS A 152 2.33 -15.34 -15.16
CA LYS A 152 2.11 -14.94 -16.57
C LYS A 152 0.65 -14.58 -16.86
N VAL A 153 -0.30 -15.25 -16.21
CA VAL A 153 -1.73 -14.92 -16.33
C VAL A 153 -2.03 -13.62 -15.58
N LEU A 154 -1.53 -13.49 -14.35
CA LEU A 154 -1.71 -12.30 -13.52
C LEU A 154 -1.10 -11.04 -14.17
N ALA A 155 0.05 -11.17 -14.84
CA ALA A 155 0.73 -10.07 -15.52
C ALA A 155 -0.08 -9.47 -16.68
N LYS A 156 -1.08 -10.18 -17.20
CA LYS A 156 -1.99 -9.68 -18.23
C LYS A 156 -3.15 -8.83 -17.68
N TYR A 157 -3.25 -8.69 -16.38
CA TYR A 157 -4.22 -7.77 -15.80
C TYR A 157 -3.82 -6.32 -16.08
N VAL A 158 -4.68 -5.59 -16.75
CA VAL A 158 -4.43 -4.20 -17.17
C VAL A 158 -5.37 -3.18 -16.53
N GLY A 159 -6.09 -3.60 -15.48
CA GLY A 159 -7.08 -2.74 -14.84
C GLY A 159 -8.29 -2.44 -15.73
N TRP A 160 -9.12 -1.56 -15.25
CA TRP A 160 -10.42 -1.28 -15.89
C TRP A 160 -10.42 0.01 -16.74
N GLY A 161 -9.28 0.67 -16.88
CA GLY A 161 -9.15 1.89 -17.68
C GLY A 161 -9.66 1.70 -19.12
N GLY A 162 -10.63 2.53 -19.51
CA GLY A 162 -11.28 2.46 -20.81
C GLY A 162 -12.25 1.28 -21.02
N LEU A 163 -12.64 0.55 -19.94
CA LEU A 163 -13.58 -0.57 -19.99
C LEU A 163 -14.93 -0.25 -19.34
N SER A 164 -15.34 1.01 -19.32
CA SER A 164 -16.62 1.44 -18.71
C SER A 164 -17.85 0.75 -19.27
N ALA A 165 -17.79 0.24 -20.52
CA ALA A 165 -18.84 -0.51 -21.16
C ALA A 165 -19.20 -1.80 -20.41
N ALA A 166 -18.23 -2.45 -19.76
CA ALA A 166 -18.42 -3.66 -18.97
C ALA A 166 -19.22 -3.43 -17.67
N PHE A 167 -19.33 -2.19 -17.23
CA PHE A 167 -20.05 -1.78 -16.01
C PHE A 167 -21.39 -1.07 -16.29
N ASN A 168 -21.85 -1.12 -17.56
CA ASN A 168 -23.10 -0.49 -18.00
C ASN A 168 -24.17 -1.54 -18.32
N ALA A 169 -25.13 -1.71 -17.41
CA ALA A 169 -26.24 -2.66 -17.54
C ALA A 169 -27.10 -2.45 -18.81
N ASP A 170 -27.17 -1.22 -19.33
CA ASP A 170 -27.96 -0.88 -20.50
C ASP A 170 -27.24 -1.20 -21.83
N ASN A 171 -25.96 -1.52 -21.78
CA ASN A 171 -25.17 -1.82 -22.97
C ASN A 171 -25.34 -3.28 -23.40
N LYS A 172 -26.30 -3.51 -24.32
CA LYS A 172 -26.62 -4.86 -24.83
C LYS A 172 -25.44 -5.57 -25.47
N SER A 173 -24.45 -4.86 -26.04
CA SER A 173 -23.27 -5.46 -26.66
C SER A 173 -22.24 -5.97 -25.64
N TRP A 174 -22.45 -5.63 -24.36
CA TRP A 174 -21.59 -6.02 -23.23
C TRP A 174 -22.39 -6.74 -22.12
N ALA A 175 -23.60 -7.22 -22.41
CA ALA A 175 -24.48 -7.82 -21.39
C ALA A 175 -23.86 -9.04 -20.72
N ASP A 176 -23.17 -9.89 -21.47
CA ASP A 176 -22.51 -11.10 -20.93
C ASP A 176 -21.34 -10.70 -20.03
N GLU A 177 -20.52 -9.74 -20.44
CA GLU A 177 -19.39 -9.24 -19.66
C GLU A 177 -19.85 -8.49 -18.41
N TYR A 178 -20.95 -7.73 -18.50
CA TYR A 178 -21.56 -7.07 -17.34
C TYR A 178 -22.00 -8.10 -16.27
N ASN A 179 -22.67 -9.18 -16.69
CA ASN A 179 -23.07 -10.23 -15.78
C ASN A 179 -21.85 -10.94 -15.17
N GLU A 180 -20.87 -11.30 -16.00
CA GLU A 180 -19.65 -11.99 -15.57
C GLU A 180 -18.88 -11.17 -14.52
N VAL A 181 -18.65 -9.87 -14.75
CA VAL A 181 -17.92 -9.05 -13.79
C VAL A 181 -18.72 -8.81 -12.51
N SER A 182 -20.05 -8.71 -12.60
CA SER A 182 -20.93 -8.53 -11.45
C SER A 182 -20.98 -9.76 -10.55
N GLU A 183 -20.81 -10.96 -11.10
CA GLU A 183 -20.74 -12.22 -10.34
C GLU A 183 -19.34 -12.49 -9.80
N LEU A 184 -18.32 -12.07 -10.53
CA LEU A 184 -16.92 -12.33 -10.19
C LEU A 184 -16.42 -11.48 -9.03
N LEU A 185 -16.79 -10.18 -9.01
CA LEU A 185 -16.31 -9.21 -8.04
C LEU A 185 -17.23 -9.14 -6.82
N THR A 186 -16.64 -8.92 -5.64
CA THR A 186 -17.41 -8.50 -4.47
C THR A 186 -18.03 -7.11 -4.71
N SER A 187 -19.01 -6.71 -3.92
CA SER A 187 -19.63 -5.40 -4.06
C SER A 187 -18.64 -4.25 -3.96
N GLU A 188 -17.61 -4.39 -3.12
CA GLU A 188 -16.55 -3.39 -2.94
C GLU A 188 -15.58 -3.40 -4.12
N GLU A 189 -15.07 -4.57 -4.53
CA GLU A 189 -14.24 -4.71 -5.74
C GLU A 189 -14.95 -4.16 -6.98
N TYR A 190 -16.25 -4.43 -7.13
CA TYR A 190 -17.06 -3.92 -8.25
C TYR A 190 -17.17 -2.39 -8.24
N ALA A 191 -17.42 -1.80 -7.06
CA ALA A 191 -17.51 -0.34 -6.93
C ALA A 191 -16.18 0.32 -7.30
N ASN A 192 -15.07 -0.19 -6.76
CA ASN A 192 -13.71 0.31 -7.04
C ASN A 192 -13.35 0.13 -8.53
N ALA A 193 -13.61 -1.04 -9.11
CA ALA A 193 -13.36 -1.33 -10.50
C ALA A 193 -14.13 -0.37 -11.43
N ARG A 194 -15.40 -0.13 -11.14
CA ARG A 194 -16.23 0.81 -11.90
C ARG A 194 -15.72 2.24 -11.82
N GLU A 195 -15.29 2.69 -10.64
CA GLU A 195 -14.75 4.03 -10.42
C GLU A 195 -13.42 4.20 -11.16
N SER A 196 -12.57 3.18 -11.17
CA SER A 196 -11.26 3.19 -11.81
C SER A 196 -11.29 3.19 -13.34
N THR A 197 -12.44 2.96 -13.98
CA THR A 197 -12.56 2.94 -15.46
C THR A 197 -12.10 4.23 -16.15
N MET A 198 -12.07 5.34 -15.43
CA MET A 198 -11.65 6.66 -15.94
C MET A 198 -10.19 7.01 -15.64
N THR A 199 -9.55 6.32 -14.70
CA THR A 199 -8.27 6.75 -14.11
C THR A 199 -7.18 5.69 -14.08
N ALA A 200 -7.53 4.40 -14.15
CA ALA A 200 -6.56 3.32 -14.05
C ALA A 200 -5.89 3.05 -15.41
N PHE A 201 -4.78 3.75 -15.68
CA PHE A 201 -3.93 3.53 -16.85
C PHE A 201 -2.53 3.14 -16.38
N TYR A 202 -2.08 1.96 -16.76
CA TYR A 202 -0.76 1.47 -16.39
C TYR A 202 0.33 2.00 -17.33
N THR A 203 1.49 2.26 -16.74
CA THR A 203 2.66 2.78 -17.48
C THR A 203 3.29 1.68 -18.30
N SER A 204 3.62 1.96 -19.57
CA SER A 204 4.26 0.99 -20.44
C SER A 204 5.72 0.73 -20.04
N PRO A 205 6.26 -0.48 -20.34
CA PRO A 205 7.66 -0.82 -20.03
C PRO A 205 8.68 0.14 -20.63
N GLU A 206 8.40 0.71 -21.83
CA GLU A 206 9.30 1.65 -22.48
C GLU A 206 9.45 2.95 -21.65
N ILE A 207 8.33 3.47 -21.15
CA ILE A 207 8.35 4.67 -20.29
C ILE A 207 9.06 4.36 -18.99
N ILE A 208 8.78 3.20 -18.38
CA ILE A 208 9.43 2.76 -17.15
C ILE A 208 10.94 2.62 -17.38
N GLY A 209 11.35 2.02 -18.50
CA GLY A 209 12.76 1.91 -18.88
C GLY A 209 13.45 3.26 -18.94
N ALA A 210 12.82 4.26 -19.56
CA ALA A 210 13.37 5.62 -19.62
C ALA A 210 13.52 6.26 -18.22
N VAL A 211 12.61 5.99 -17.28
CA VAL A 211 12.72 6.44 -15.87
C VAL A 211 13.93 5.82 -15.22
N TYR A 212 14.15 4.50 -15.36
CA TYR A 212 15.32 3.82 -14.80
C TYR A 212 16.63 4.27 -15.45
N ASP A 213 16.65 4.54 -16.75
CA ASP A 213 17.82 5.14 -17.42
C ASP A 213 18.14 6.52 -16.86
N GLY A 214 17.11 7.32 -16.57
CA GLY A 214 17.26 8.60 -15.89
C GLY A 214 17.91 8.45 -14.50
N LEU A 215 17.41 7.51 -13.68
CA LEU A 215 17.96 7.23 -12.35
C LEU A 215 19.43 6.78 -12.43
N LYS A 216 19.76 5.87 -13.35
CA LYS A 216 21.16 5.45 -13.59
C LYS A 216 22.05 6.63 -13.97
N SER A 217 21.53 7.57 -14.79
CA SER A 217 22.32 8.72 -15.26
C SER A 217 22.74 9.68 -14.14
N ILE A 218 21.98 9.72 -13.04
CA ILE A 218 22.31 10.48 -11.84
C ILE A 218 23.07 9.67 -10.78
N GLY A 219 23.46 8.44 -11.10
CA GLY A 219 24.27 7.58 -10.23
C GLY A 219 23.46 6.71 -9.26
N PHE A 220 22.15 6.62 -9.39
CA PHE A 220 21.34 5.71 -8.59
C PHE A 220 21.42 4.28 -9.16
N ASP A 221 21.83 3.32 -8.34
CA ASP A 221 22.02 1.92 -8.75
C ASP A 221 21.27 0.90 -7.90
N GLY A 222 20.46 1.33 -6.94
CA GLY A 222 19.63 0.48 -6.07
C GLY A 222 19.45 1.06 -4.68
N GLY A 223 18.67 0.37 -3.84
CA GLY A 223 18.32 0.79 -2.49
C GLY A 223 16.88 0.44 -2.12
N ASN A 224 16.34 1.09 -1.10
CA ASN A 224 14.93 0.98 -0.73
C ASN A 224 14.09 1.85 -1.66
N ILE A 225 13.31 1.23 -2.53
CA ILE A 225 12.52 1.92 -3.56
C ILE A 225 11.04 1.82 -3.23
N LEU A 226 10.37 2.98 -3.19
CA LEU A 226 8.93 3.09 -2.94
C LEU A 226 8.18 3.39 -4.24
N ASP A 227 7.10 2.65 -4.49
CA ASP A 227 6.02 3.07 -5.39
C ASP A 227 4.74 3.34 -4.59
N PRO A 228 4.37 4.61 -4.35
CA PRO A 228 3.20 4.97 -3.54
C PRO A 228 1.85 4.76 -4.24
N SER A 229 1.84 4.38 -5.52
CA SER A 229 0.65 4.06 -6.31
C SER A 229 0.97 2.90 -7.26
N ALA A 230 1.32 1.75 -6.66
CA ALA A 230 2.02 0.68 -7.36
C ALA A 230 1.21 0.02 -8.50
N GLY A 231 -0.12 0.10 -8.47
CA GLY A 231 -0.96 -0.66 -9.38
C GLY A 231 -0.66 -2.15 -9.27
N THR A 232 -0.41 -2.80 -10.39
CA THR A 232 0.06 -4.18 -10.43
C THR A 232 1.58 -4.33 -10.29
N GLY A 233 2.30 -3.25 -9.98
CA GLY A 233 3.75 -3.27 -9.76
C GLY A 233 4.60 -3.20 -11.04
N ASN A 234 4.12 -2.56 -12.09
CA ASN A 234 4.84 -2.51 -13.37
C ASN A 234 6.26 -1.92 -13.24
N PHE A 235 6.44 -0.92 -12.37
CA PHE A 235 7.77 -0.40 -12.09
C PHE A 235 8.69 -1.47 -11.49
N PHE A 236 8.19 -2.36 -10.65
CA PHE A 236 8.98 -3.46 -10.11
C PHE A 236 9.33 -4.49 -11.19
N GLY A 237 8.34 -4.86 -12.01
CA GLY A 237 8.51 -5.86 -13.06
C GLY A 237 9.49 -5.46 -14.16
N ALA A 238 9.49 -4.19 -14.56
CA ALA A 238 10.34 -3.66 -15.62
C ALA A 238 11.67 -3.09 -15.10
N MET A 239 11.98 -3.25 -13.81
CA MET A 239 13.26 -2.81 -13.25
C MET A 239 14.43 -3.59 -13.86
N PRO A 240 15.54 -2.91 -14.26
CA PRO A 240 16.75 -3.59 -14.69
C PRO A 240 17.29 -4.56 -13.64
N SER A 241 17.69 -5.76 -14.04
CA SER A 241 18.13 -6.84 -13.14
C SER A 241 19.23 -6.41 -12.16
N GLU A 242 20.23 -5.68 -12.66
CA GLU A 242 21.33 -5.17 -11.82
C GLU A 242 20.87 -4.23 -10.70
N MET A 243 19.84 -3.43 -10.95
CA MET A 243 19.25 -2.53 -9.94
C MET A 243 18.34 -3.33 -8.99
N ARG A 244 17.60 -4.31 -9.53
CA ARG A 244 16.72 -5.17 -8.73
C ARG A 244 17.49 -5.96 -7.67
N GLU A 245 18.63 -6.54 -8.03
CA GLU A 245 19.49 -7.30 -7.13
C GLU A 245 20.01 -6.48 -5.94
N LYS A 246 20.08 -5.16 -6.10
CA LYS A 246 20.54 -4.21 -5.07
C LYS A 246 19.40 -3.48 -4.37
N SER A 247 18.15 -3.83 -4.68
CA SER A 247 16.99 -3.06 -4.21
C SER A 247 16.05 -3.88 -3.35
N LYS A 248 15.42 -3.20 -2.40
CA LYS A 248 14.23 -3.68 -1.69
C LYS A 248 13.04 -2.84 -2.16
N LEU A 249 11.94 -3.52 -2.53
CA LEU A 249 10.81 -2.90 -3.18
C LEU A 249 9.64 -2.76 -2.22
N TYR A 250 9.07 -1.58 -2.18
CA TYR A 250 7.93 -1.23 -1.33
C TYR A 250 6.84 -0.61 -2.18
N GLY A 251 5.65 -1.18 -2.13
CA GLY A 251 4.50 -0.69 -2.88
C GLY A 251 3.32 -0.35 -1.97
N VAL A 252 2.60 0.70 -2.31
CA VAL A 252 1.29 0.99 -1.72
C VAL A 252 0.29 1.07 -2.87
N GLU A 253 -0.82 0.35 -2.74
CA GLU A 253 -1.89 0.36 -3.75
C GLU A 253 -3.26 0.40 -3.08
N LEU A 254 -4.10 1.31 -3.54
CA LEU A 254 -5.44 1.53 -3.00
C LEU A 254 -6.44 0.47 -3.49
N ASP A 255 -6.34 0.09 -4.77
CA ASP A 255 -7.22 -0.91 -5.36
C ASP A 255 -6.84 -2.31 -4.89
N SER A 256 -7.77 -2.97 -4.19
CA SER A 256 -7.55 -4.28 -3.59
C SER A 256 -7.14 -5.36 -4.59
N VAL A 257 -7.77 -5.41 -5.77
CA VAL A 257 -7.45 -6.41 -6.79
C VAL A 257 -6.04 -6.20 -7.33
N SER A 258 -5.68 -4.96 -7.67
CA SER A 258 -4.35 -4.60 -8.17
C SER A 258 -3.27 -4.89 -7.13
N ALA A 259 -3.49 -4.52 -5.86
CA ALA A 259 -2.55 -4.78 -4.76
C ALA A 259 -2.28 -6.28 -4.59
N ARG A 260 -3.33 -7.11 -4.54
CA ARG A 260 -3.21 -8.57 -4.37
C ARG A 260 -2.55 -9.24 -5.59
N ILE A 261 -2.84 -8.78 -6.80
CA ILE A 261 -2.13 -9.23 -8.01
C ILE A 261 -0.64 -8.87 -7.91
N ALA A 262 -0.30 -7.64 -7.51
CA ALA A 262 1.08 -7.21 -7.36
C ALA A 262 1.83 -8.04 -6.31
N GLN A 263 1.19 -8.39 -5.19
CA GLN A 263 1.75 -9.28 -4.16
C GLN A 263 2.08 -10.68 -4.71
N GLN A 264 1.26 -11.19 -5.63
CA GLN A 264 1.51 -12.48 -6.26
C GLN A 264 2.57 -12.41 -7.38
N LEU A 265 2.69 -11.27 -8.06
CA LEU A 265 3.70 -11.04 -9.09
C LEU A 265 5.09 -10.80 -8.48
N TYR A 266 5.17 -10.06 -7.37
CA TYR A 266 6.43 -9.65 -6.74
C TYR A 266 6.47 -10.13 -5.30
N GLN A 267 6.65 -11.41 -5.12
CA GLN A 267 6.53 -12.11 -3.84
C GLN A 267 7.62 -11.71 -2.83
N SER A 268 8.74 -11.15 -3.31
CA SER A 268 9.81 -10.62 -2.45
C SER A 268 9.59 -9.14 -2.08
N ALA A 269 8.65 -8.44 -2.74
CA ALA A 269 8.38 -7.03 -2.48
C ALA A 269 7.39 -6.86 -1.31
N ASN A 270 7.54 -5.76 -0.59
CA ASN A 270 6.62 -5.36 0.47
C ASN A 270 5.49 -4.50 -0.11
N ILE A 271 4.42 -5.13 -0.55
CA ILE A 271 3.28 -4.43 -1.15
C ILE A 271 2.12 -4.42 -0.15
N THR A 272 1.63 -3.21 0.13
CA THR A 272 0.56 -2.99 1.10
C THR A 272 -0.67 -2.43 0.40
N GLU A 273 -1.81 -3.08 0.64
CA GLU A 273 -3.12 -2.57 0.22
C GLU A 273 -3.56 -1.41 1.12
N GLY A 274 -4.03 -0.33 0.53
CA GLY A 274 -4.64 0.81 1.22
C GLY A 274 -4.16 2.17 0.74
N ALA A 275 -4.69 3.22 1.38
CA ALA A 275 -4.40 4.60 1.02
C ALA A 275 -3.01 5.03 1.53
N TYR A 276 -2.23 5.65 0.64
CA TYR A 276 -0.86 6.08 0.94
C TYR A 276 -0.81 7.10 2.09
N GLU A 277 -1.72 8.07 2.11
CA GLU A 277 -1.79 9.12 3.12
C GLU A 277 -2.12 8.61 4.53
N LYS A 278 -2.55 7.37 4.65
CA LYS A 278 -2.82 6.72 5.95
C LYS A 278 -1.64 5.90 6.46
N ARG A 279 -0.52 5.90 5.73
CA ARG A 279 0.67 5.13 6.08
C ARG A 279 1.60 5.93 6.98
N VAL A 280 2.13 5.26 7.99
CA VAL A 280 3.26 5.78 8.76
C VAL A 280 4.52 5.33 8.03
N LEU A 281 5.17 6.28 7.35
CA LEU A 281 6.43 6.04 6.68
C LEU A 281 7.58 6.49 7.57
N ASN A 282 8.67 5.73 7.55
CA ASN A 282 9.88 6.12 8.26
C ASN A 282 10.60 7.24 7.49
N ASP A 283 10.99 8.28 8.20
CA ASP A 283 11.82 9.36 7.64
C ASP A 283 13.16 8.80 7.17
N ASN A 284 13.60 9.23 5.98
CA ASN A 284 14.90 8.85 5.38
C ASN A 284 15.09 7.33 5.15
N PHE A 285 13.99 6.57 5.04
CA PHE A 285 14.05 5.12 4.83
C PHE A 285 14.17 4.74 3.34
N TYR A 286 13.53 5.50 2.46
CA TYR A 286 13.54 5.24 1.04
C TYR A 286 14.63 6.04 0.34
N ASP A 287 15.42 5.35 -0.51
CA ASP A 287 16.46 5.96 -1.33
C ASP A 287 15.88 6.59 -2.61
N ALA A 288 14.77 6.05 -3.09
CA ALA A 288 14.01 6.60 -4.20
C ALA A 288 12.51 6.34 -4.05
N ALA A 289 11.70 7.25 -4.58
CA ALA A 289 10.27 7.03 -4.82
C ALA A 289 9.99 7.19 -6.31
N ILE A 290 9.35 6.19 -6.92
CA ILE A 290 9.08 6.13 -8.36
C ILE A 290 7.62 5.76 -8.52
N SER A 291 6.83 6.57 -9.21
CA SER A 291 5.41 6.27 -9.39
C SER A 291 4.83 7.00 -10.59
N ASN A 292 3.80 6.42 -11.17
CA ASN A 292 2.84 7.13 -11.98
C ASN A 292 1.58 7.36 -11.17
N VAL A 293 1.56 8.43 -10.37
CA VAL A 293 0.41 8.73 -9.50
C VAL A 293 -0.83 9.05 -10.32
N PRO A 294 -2.04 8.68 -9.86
CA PRO A 294 -3.28 9.04 -10.52
C PRO A 294 -3.37 10.56 -10.72
N PHE A 295 -3.67 10.97 -11.93
CA PHE A 295 -3.85 12.38 -12.28
C PHE A 295 -5.29 12.60 -12.77
N GLY A 296 -5.87 13.75 -12.39
CA GLY A 296 -7.23 14.11 -12.75
C GLY A 296 -7.69 15.34 -11.99
N GLN A 297 -8.90 15.80 -12.27
CA GLN A 297 -9.52 16.93 -11.55
C GLN A 297 -10.15 16.49 -10.21
N PHE A 298 -9.62 15.45 -9.59
CA PHE A 298 -10.11 14.99 -8.30
C PHE A 298 -9.53 15.87 -7.21
N LYS A 299 -10.42 16.47 -6.40
CA LYS A 299 -9.99 17.05 -5.14
C LYS A 299 -9.78 15.89 -4.17
N VAL A 300 -8.54 15.69 -3.75
CA VAL A 300 -8.26 14.88 -2.57
C VAL A 300 -8.99 15.56 -1.42
N HIS A 301 -10.03 14.95 -0.91
CA HIS A 301 -10.68 15.40 0.30
C HIS A 301 -9.83 14.94 1.47
N ASP A 302 -8.86 15.75 1.81
CA ASP A 302 -8.16 15.67 3.09
C ASP A 302 -9.19 16.03 4.18
N LYS A 303 -9.49 15.08 5.05
CA LYS A 303 -10.41 15.25 6.19
C LYS A 303 -9.61 15.38 7.45
#